data_07d1fa53f56bf87a1127ea2fd81c00a9
#
_entry.id   07d1fa53f56bf87a1127ea2fd81c00a9
#
_cell.length_a   1.000
_cell.length_b   1.000
_cell.length_c   1.000
_cell.angle_alpha   90.00
_cell.angle_beta   90.00
_cell.angle_gamma   90.00
#
_symmetry.space_group_name_H-M   'P 1'
#
loop_
_entity.id
_entity.type
_entity.pdbx_description
1 polymer ?
#
loop_
_entity_poly.entity_id
_entity_poly.type
_entity_poly.pdbx_seq_one_letter_code
_entity_poly.pdbx_strand_id
1 'polypeptide(L)'
;MNGCVMLAWFVIFFAELFHRENGFKVSQRQCLWSAVTFVPAAYLSLLWLFEQGDWVLVLSVLLIVWGADISAYFCGRAWGKHRMAPAISPKKTFEGAIGAYVIVIVFFALTYVFCVQQNVFTNYLFDNAGFLWGVGVLAMLVALSIAGDLWESMLKRLVGIKDSSNLLPGHGGFFDRMDASLPVLPATAFIMLWIQLIVH
;
A
#
# COMPACT_ATOMS: atom_id res chain seq x y z
N MET A 1 0.05 -14.87 -13.35
CA MET A 1 -0.97 -13.76 -13.38
C MET A 1 -0.43 -12.68 -14.31
N ASN A 2 -1.18 -12.29 -15.35
CA ASN A 2 -0.63 -11.43 -16.40
C ASN A 2 -0.38 -10.01 -15.88
N GLY A 3 0.84 -9.46 -16.04
CA GLY A 3 1.22 -8.11 -15.63
C GLY A 3 0.29 -7.00 -16.17
N CYS A 4 -0.37 -7.24 -17.31
CA CYS A 4 -1.38 -6.35 -17.86
C CYS A 4 -2.59 -6.15 -16.94
N VAL A 5 -3.02 -7.18 -16.21
CA VAL A 5 -4.14 -7.07 -15.27
C VAL A 5 -3.77 -6.18 -14.10
N MET A 6 -2.53 -6.27 -13.62
CA MET A 6 -2.01 -5.43 -12.55
C MET A 6 -1.86 -3.97 -12.97
N LEU A 7 -1.34 -3.71 -14.17
CA LEU A 7 -1.25 -2.36 -14.72
C LEU A 7 -2.63 -1.72 -14.92
N ALA A 8 -3.58 -2.45 -15.47
CA ALA A 8 -4.96 -2.00 -15.61
C ALA A 8 -5.57 -1.64 -14.24
N TRP A 9 -5.26 -2.45 -13.23
CA TRP A 9 -5.68 -2.25 -11.86
C TRP A 9 -5.14 -0.92 -11.28
N PHE A 10 -3.85 -0.64 -11.44
CA PHE A 10 -3.26 0.63 -11.01
C PHE A 10 -3.88 1.83 -11.72
N VAL A 11 -4.09 1.73 -13.03
CA VAL A 11 -4.69 2.81 -13.82
C VAL A 11 -6.11 3.11 -13.34
N ILE A 12 -6.93 2.09 -13.10
CA ILE A 12 -8.31 2.26 -12.60
C ILE A 12 -8.28 2.90 -11.19
N PHE A 13 -7.43 2.40 -10.31
CA PHE A 13 -7.29 2.89 -8.94
C PHE A 13 -6.91 4.38 -8.88
N PHE A 14 -5.86 4.78 -9.60
CA PHE A 14 -5.43 6.17 -9.64
C PHE A 14 -6.43 7.07 -10.38
N ALA A 15 -7.08 6.57 -11.43
CA ALA A 15 -8.13 7.29 -12.12
C ALA A 15 -9.32 7.58 -11.20
N GLU A 16 -9.76 6.62 -10.40
CA GLU A 16 -10.86 6.81 -9.43
C GLU A 16 -10.49 7.85 -8.36
N LEU A 17 -9.27 7.76 -7.81
CA LEU A 17 -8.78 8.70 -6.80
C LEU A 17 -8.72 10.14 -7.35
N PHE A 18 -8.13 10.30 -8.55
CA PHE A 18 -7.96 11.59 -9.20
C PHE A 18 -9.29 12.23 -9.66
N HIS A 19 -10.23 11.40 -10.14
CA HIS A 19 -11.54 11.89 -10.58
C HIS A 19 -12.34 12.50 -9.42
N ARG A 20 -12.24 11.94 -8.23
CA ARG A 20 -13.00 12.47 -7.08
C ARG A 20 -12.46 13.78 -6.54
N GLU A 21 -11.16 13.98 -6.51
CA GLU A 21 -10.59 15.27 -6.10
C GLU A 21 -11.04 16.41 -7.02
N ASN A 22 -11.28 16.11 -8.29
CA ASN A 22 -11.79 17.07 -9.30
C ASN A 22 -13.33 17.19 -9.32
N GLY A 23 -14.05 16.65 -8.31
CA GLY A 23 -15.49 16.78 -8.16
C GLY A 23 -16.32 15.78 -8.99
N PHE A 24 -15.73 14.81 -9.64
CA PHE A 24 -16.45 13.76 -10.36
C PHE A 24 -17.09 12.75 -9.41
N LYS A 25 -18.36 12.41 -9.64
CA LYS A 25 -19.09 11.40 -8.87
C LYS A 25 -18.66 10.01 -9.35
N VAL A 26 -17.93 9.28 -8.51
CA VAL A 26 -17.67 7.87 -8.75
C VAL A 26 -18.96 7.07 -8.63
N SER A 27 -19.27 6.26 -9.64
CA SER A 27 -20.49 5.45 -9.68
C SER A 27 -20.38 4.28 -8.67
N GLN A 28 -21.52 3.91 -8.05
CA GLN A 28 -21.57 2.71 -7.20
C GLN A 28 -21.11 1.43 -7.94
N ARG A 29 -21.38 1.34 -9.25
CA ARG A 29 -20.92 0.21 -10.08
C ARG A 29 -19.40 0.16 -10.19
N GLN A 30 -18.72 1.31 -10.36
CA GLN A 30 -17.26 1.38 -10.39
C GLN A 30 -16.66 0.94 -9.06
N CYS A 31 -17.24 1.39 -7.94
CA CYS A 31 -16.80 0.95 -6.61
C CYS A 31 -16.96 -0.56 -6.39
N LEU A 32 -18.04 -1.16 -6.88
CA LEU A 32 -18.24 -2.61 -6.81
C LEU A 32 -17.22 -3.36 -7.66
N TRP A 33 -16.98 -2.91 -8.89
CA TRP A 33 -15.99 -3.54 -9.77
C TRP A 33 -14.57 -3.44 -9.19
N SER A 34 -14.21 -2.29 -8.62
CA SER A 34 -12.90 -2.15 -7.98
C SER A 34 -12.76 -3.07 -6.78
N ALA A 35 -13.76 -3.16 -5.89
CA ALA A 35 -13.72 -4.06 -4.74
C ALA A 35 -13.63 -5.55 -5.16
N VAL A 36 -14.42 -5.96 -6.15
CA VAL A 36 -14.44 -7.35 -6.67
C VAL A 36 -13.10 -7.73 -7.34
N THR A 37 -12.36 -6.76 -7.88
CA THR A 37 -11.05 -7.02 -8.49
C THR A 37 -9.90 -6.92 -7.48
N PHE A 38 -9.97 -5.99 -6.54
CA PHE A 38 -8.87 -5.67 -5.63
C PHE A 38 -8.68 -6.72 -4.52
N VAL A 39 -9.75 -7.18 -3.93
CA VAL A 39 -9.68 -8.16 -2.85
C VAL A 39 -9.11 -9.50 -3.32
N PRO A 40 -9.62 -10.11 -4.42
CA PRO A 40 -9.02 -11.34 -4.94
C PRO A 40 -7.58 -11.15 -5.43
N ALA A 41 -7.24 -10.00 -6.04
CA ALA A 41 -5.87 -9.74 -6.49
C ALA A 41 -4.89 -9.68 -5.30
N ALA A 42 -5.26 -9.00 -4.21
CA ALA A 42 -4.45 -8.95 -3.00
C ALA A 42 -4.30 -10.32 -2.35
N TYR A 43 -5.39 -11.10 -2.28
CA TYR A 43 -5.38 -12.46 -1.73
C TYR A 43 -4.48 -13.41 -2.54
N LEU A 44 -4.63 -13.43 -3.86
CA LEU A 44 -3.79 -14.26 -4.73
C LEU A 44 -2.32 -13.84 -4.68
N SER A 45 -2.05 -12.55 -4.58
CA SER A 45 -0.69 -12.04 -4.41
C SER A 45 -0.08 -12.42 -3.06
N LEU A 46 -0.88 -12.40 -1.99
CA LEU A 46 -0.45 -12.87 -0.67
C LEU A 46 -0.05 -14.35 -0.70
N LEU A 47 -0.89 -15.21 -1.30
CA LEU A 47 -0.59 -16.65 -1.45
C LEU A 47 0.68 -16.85 -2.25
N TRP A 48 0.81 -16.15 -3.38
CA TRP A 48 2.00 -16.26 -4.22
C TRP A 48 3.27 -15.79 -3.51
N LEU A 49 3.21 -14.68 -2.79
CA LEU A 49 4.34 -14.18 -1.98
C LEU A 49 4.74 -15.18 -0.88
N PHE A 50 3.76 -15.82 -0.26
CA PHE A 50 4.01 -16.87 0.73
C PHE A 50 4.75 -18.06 0.12
N GLU A 51 4.39 -18.49 -1.10
CA GLU A 51 5.07 -19.56 -1.83
C GLU A 51 6.51 -19.19 -2.23
N GLN A 52 6.82 -17.90 -2.45
CA GLN A 52 8.16 -17.45 -2.85
C GLN A 52 9.17 -17.35 -1.68
N GLY A 53 8.73 -17.02 -0.49
CA GLY A 53 9.66 -16.72 0.60
C GLY A 53 9.10 -16.91 2.01
N ASP A 54 8.10 -17.76 2.16
CA ASP A 54 7.45 -18.06 3.41
C ASP A 54 6.78 -16.84 4.10
N TRP A 55 6.43 -17.02 5.38
CA TRP A 55 5.82 -15.98 6.22
C TRP A 55 6.73 -14.77 6.44
N VAL A 56 8.06 -14.94 6.35
CA VAL A 56 9.04 -13.85 6.57
C VAL A 56 8.93 -12.81 5.45
N LEU A 57 8.83 -13.27 4.20
CA LEU A 57 8.64 -12.37 3.06
C LEU A 57 7.35 -11.57 3.20
N VAL A 58 6.24 -12.25 3.46
CA VAL A 58 4.93 -11.63 3.63
C VAL A 58 4.96 -10.61 4.78
N LEU A 59 5.51 -11.01 5.92
CA LEU A 59 5.63 -10.13 7.09
C LEU A 59 6.45 -8.88 6.77
N SER A 60 7.56 -9.03 6.04
CA SER A 60 8.39 -7.89 5.65
C SER A 60 7.65 -6.88 4.79
N VAL A 61 6.79 -7.35 3.88
CA VAL A 61 5.92 -6.47 3.07
C VAL A 61 4.86 -5.78 3.92
N LEU A 62 4.23 -6.52 4.85
CA LEU A 62 3.26 -5.93 5.79
C LEU A 62 3.91 -4.90 6.72
N LEU A 63 5.15 -5.11 7.13
CA LEU A 63 5.91 -4.14 7.93
C LEU A 63 6.19 -2.84 7.18
N ILE A 64 6.32 -2.86 5.84
CA ILE A 64 6.38 -1.63 5.04
C ILE A 64 5.07 -0.85 5.18
N VAL A 65 3.93 -1.52 5.05
CA VAL A 65 2.60 -0.91 5.15
C VAL A 65 2.36 -0.35 6.55
N TRP A 66 2.53 -1.18 7.58
CA TRP A 66 2.31 -0.76 8.97
C TRP A 66 3.30 0.32 9.40
N GLY A 67 4.56 0.21 8.97
CA GLY A 67 5.58 1.24 9.22
C GLY A 67 5.24 2.58 8.57
N ALA A 68 4.69 2.55 7.34
CA ALA A 68 4.22 3.74 6.67
C ALA A 68 3.05 4.40 7.42
N ASP A 69 2.06 3.63 7.85
CA ASP A 69 0.88 4.15 8.57
C ASP A 69 1.25 4.72 9.94
N ILE A 70 2.05 3.98 10.71
CA ILE A 70 2.51 4.40 12.04
C ILE A 70 3.33 5.70 11.94
N SER A 71 4.30 5.73 11.03
CA SER A 71 5.16 6.91 10.86
C SER A 71 4.40 8.10 10.29
N ALA A 72 3.49 7.88 9.32
CA ALA A 72 2.60 8.93 8.82
C ALA A 72 1.73 9.54 9.93
N TYR A 73 1.19 8.70 10.82
CA TYR A 73 0.40 9.16 11.95
C TYR A 73 1.21 10.02 12.92
N PHE A 74 2.37 9.55 13.36
CA PHE A 74 3.19 10.30 14.33
C PHE A 74 3.77 11.59 13.74
N CYS A 75 4.32 11.54 12.53
CA CYS A 75 4.83 12.72 11.84
C CYS A 75 3.72 13.71 11.51
N GLY A 76 2.58 13.23 11.03
CA GLY A 76 1.43 14.06 10.74
C GLY A 76 0.85 14.73 11.98
N ARG A 77 0.87 14.05 13.13
CA ARG A 77 0.44 14.62 14.40
C ARG A 77 1.43 15.67 14.95
N ALA A 78 2.74 15.44 14.79
CA ALA A 78 3.78 16.31 15.32
C ALA A 78 3.99 17.57 14.45
N TRP A 79 3.99 17.41 13.13
CA TRP A 79 4.39 18.47 12.18
C TRP A 79 3.36 18.78 11.11
N GLY A 80 2.22 18.07 11.06
CA GLY A 80 1.23 18.20 9.99
C GLY A 80 0.55 19.57 9.97
N LYS A 81 0.74 20.30 8.86
CA LYS A 81 0.12 21.60 8.58
C LYS A 81 -0.78 21.55 7.36
N HIS A 82 -0.37 20.81 6.32
CA HIS A 82 -1.07 20.76 5.04
C HIS A 82 -1.82 19.43 4.91
N ARG A 83 -3.14 19.52 4.86
CA ARG A 83 -4.01 18.34 4.70
C ARG A 83 -3.94 17.82 3.27
N MET A 84 -3.76 16.50 3.11
CA MET A 84 -3.63 15.85 1.80
C MET A 84 -4.99 15.69 1.10
N ALA A 85 -6.01 15.24 1.80
CA ALA A 85 -7.34 14.97 1.26
C ALA A 85 -8.43 15.39 2.26
N PRO A 86 -8.72 16.71 2.43
CA PRO A 86 -9.65 17.21 3.46
C PRO A 86 -11.06 16.61 3.36
N ALA A 87 -11.55 16.35 2.15
CA ALA A 87 -12.90 15.83 1.90
C ALA A 87 -13.03 14.33 2.20
N ILE A 88 -11.96 13.58 2.12
CA ILE A 88 -11.94 12.12 2.24
C ILE A 88 -11.43 11.70 3.63
N SER A 89 -10.21 12.15 3.96
CA SER A 89 -9.53 11.85 5.22
C SER A 89 -8.86 13.11 5.79
N PRO A 90 -9.57 13.89 6.64
CA PRO A 90 -9.07 15.18 7.12
C PRO A 90 -7.86 15.08 8.06
N LYS A 91 -7.50 13.87 8.50
CA LYS A 91 -6.36 13.64 9.39
C LYS A 91 -5.05 13.40 8.64
N LYS A 92 -5.09 13.07 7.34
CA LYS A 92 -3.88 12.81 6.54
C LYS A 92 -3.23 14.12 6.09
N THR A 93 -1.92 14.22 6.28
CA THR A 93 -1.12 15.41 5.96
C THR A 93 0.07 15.06 5.05
N PHE A 94 0.53 16.01 4.25
CA PHE A 94 1.71 15.85 3.41
C PHE A 94 2.98 15.64 4.23
N GLU A 95 3.10 16.32 5.38
CA GLU A 95 4.24 16.15 6.29
C GLU A 95 4.26 14.73 6.88
N GLY A 96 3.09 14.17 7.18
CA GLY A 96 2.96 12.79 7.60
C GLY A 96 3.44 11.82 6.52
N ALA A 97 3.04 12.04 5.25
CA ALA A 97 3.50 11.23 4.13
C ALA A 97 5.02 11.30 3.95
N ILE A 98 5.60 12.49 3.98
CA ILE A 98 7.07 12.68 3.89
C ILE A 98 7.76 11.94 5.04
N GLY A 99 7.23 12.04 6.26
CA GLY A 99 7.74 11.31 7.42
C GLY A 99 7.69 9.79 7.21
N ALA A 100 6.61 9.26 6.64
CA ALA A 100 6.49 7.85 6.31
C ALA A 100 7.57 7.42 5.30
N TYR A 101 7.78 8.18 4.24
CA TYR A 101 8.85 7.90 3.27
C TYR A 101 10.22 7.82 3.94
N VAL A 102 10.59 8.84 4.70
CA VAL A 102 11.90 8.90 5.33
C VAL A 102 12.10 7.75 6.32
N ILE A 103 11.14 7.53 7.21
CA ILE A 103 11.27 6.53 8.27
C ILE A 103 11.30 5.11 7.68
N VAL A 104 10.42 4.78 6.73
CA VAL A 104 10.38 3.45 6.11
C VAL A 104 11.66 3.19 5.33
N ILE A 105 12.12 4.13 4.50
CA ILE A 105 13.34 3.96 3.71
C ILE A 105 14.55 3.77 4.63
N VAL A 106 14.70 4.62 5.66
CA VAL A 106 15.83 4.52 6.60
C VAL A 106 15.76 3.20 7.38
N PHE A 107 14.59 2.82 7.89
CA PHE A 107 14.42 1.57 8.62
C PHE A 107 14.84 0.36 7.76
N PHE A 108 14.34 0.25 6.54
CA PHE A 108 14.64 -0.88 5.67
C PHE A 108 16.07 -0.84 5.09
N ALA A 109 16.65 0.34 4.89
CA ALA A 109 18.06 0.46 4.55
C ALA A 109 18.96 -0.03 5.71
N LEU A 110 18.60 0.29 6.95
CA LEU A 110 19.30 -0.23 8.13
C LEU A 110 19.12 -1.73 8.29
N THR A 111 17.91 -2.26 8.08
CA THR A 111 17.70 -3.73 8.12
C THR A 111 18.54 -4.46 7.07
N TYR A 112 18.70 -3.92 5.89
CA TYR A 112 19.56 -4.48 4.84
C TYR A 112 21.04 -4.54 5.28
N VAL A 113 21.53 -3.51 5.98
CA VAL A 113 22.93 -3.45 6.43
C VAL A 113 23.17 -4.38 7.62
N PHE A 114 22.21 -4.49 8.56
CA PHE A 114 22.40 -5.18 9.83
C PHE A 114 21.75 -6.57 9.91
N CYS A 115 20.75 -6.85 9.10
CA CYS A 115 20.01 -8.11 9.10
C CYS A 115 20.35 -8.94 7.85
N VAL A 116 21.16 -9.98 8.01
CA VAL A 116 21.59 -10.90 6.92
C VAL A 116 20.49 -11.90 6.53
N GLN A 117 19.25 -11.69 6.90
CA GLN A 117 18.16 -12.62 6.62
C GLN A 117 17.71 -12.55 5.16
N GLN A 118 17.94 -13.61 4.39
CA GLN A 118 17.78 -13.63 2.93
C GLN A 118 16.32 -13.53 2.46
N ASN A 119 15.34 -13.96 3.26
CA ASN A 119 13.92 -13.99 2.86
C ASN A 119 13.16 -12.70 3.14
N VAL A 120 13.84 -11.59 3.41
CA VAL A 120 13.21 -10.28 3.56
C VAL A 120 13.06 -9.63 2.19
N PHE A 121 11.88 -9.10 1.89
CA PHE A 121 11.60 -8.47 0.59
C PHE A 121 12.62 -7.41 0.19
N THR A 122 13.04 -6.59 1.13
CA THR A 122 14.02 -5.51 0.88
C THR A 122 15.41 -6.04 0.53
N ASN A 123 15.84 -7.13 1.16
CA ASN A 123 17.10 -7.77 0.81
C ASN A 123 17.04 -8.36 -0.60
N TYR A 124 15.96 -9.10 -0.91
CA TYR A 124 15.71 -9.58 -2.26
C TYR A 124 15.74 -8.45 -3.31
N LEU A 125 15.10 -7.32 -2.98
CA LEU A 125 15.01 -6.16 -3.87
C LEU A 125 16.39 -5.51 -4.10
N PHE A 126 17.15 -5.25 -3.02
CA PHE A 126 18.44 -4.59 -3.13
C PHE A 126 19.51 -5.47 -3.79
N ASP A 127 19.48 -6.78 -3.54
CA ASP A 127 20.44 -7.73 -4.13
C ASP A 127 20.22 -7.92 -5.63
N ASN A 128 18.96 -7.95 -6.09
CA ASN A 128 18.64 -8.23 -7.49
C ASN A 128 18.46 -6.99 -8.35
N ALA A 129 17.92 -5.89 -7.80
CA ALA A 129 17.62 -4.66 -8.55
C ALA A 129 18.62 -3.51 -8.28
N GLY A 130 19.45 -3.65 -7.25
CA GLY A 130 20.38 -2.62 -6.79
C GLY A 130 19.72 -1.60 -5.83
N PHE A 131 20.57 -0.96 -5.01
CA PHE A 131 20.14 -0.12 -3.90
C PHE A 131 19.25 1.07 -4.33
N LEU A 132 19.66 1.83 -5.35
CA LEU A 132 18.89 3.01 -5.81
C LEU A 132 17.50 2.64 -6.35
N TRP A 133 17.43 1.58 -7.15
CA TRP A 133 16.15 1.05 -7.63
C TRP A 133 15.28 0.56 -6.47
N GLY A 134 15.88 -0.15 -5.53
CA GLY A 134 15.19 -0.64 -4.33
C GLY A 134 14.58 0.49 -3.49
N VAL A 135 15.32 1.59 -3.30
CA VAL A 135 14.79 2.79 -2.61
C VAL A 135 13.61 3.38 -3.40
N GLY A 136 13.69 3.46 -4.73
CA GLY A 136 12.58 3.93 -5.57
C GLY A 136 11.33 3.06 -5.45
N VAL A 137 11.51 1.73 -5.42
CA VAL A 137 10.41 0.77 -5.21
C VAL A 137 9.80 0.92 -3.82
N LEU A 138 10.60 1.03 -2.76
CA LEU A 138 10.09 1.28 -1.41
C LEU A 138 9.27 2.58 -1.34
N ALA A 139 9.77 3.65 -1.95
CA ALA A 139 9.04 4.91 -2.03
C ALA A 139 7.69 4.74 -2.75
N MET A 140 7.66 3.99 -3.86
CA MET A 140 6.43 3.68 -4.57
C MET A 140 5.45 2.86 -3.71
N LEU A 141 5.93 1.85 -2.97
CA LEU A 141 5.08 1.03 -2.10
C LEU A 141 4.48 1.86 -0.95
N VAL A 142 5.24 2.80 -0.37
CA VAL A 142 4.71 3.75 0.63
C VAL A 142 3.63 4.64 0.01
N ALA A 143 3.83 5.13 -1.21
CA ALA A 143 2.78 5.91 -1.91
C ALA A 143 1.51 5.10 -2.12
N LEU A 144 1.65 3.83 -2.51
CA LEU A 144 0.52 2.91 -2.71
C LEU A 144 -0.20 2.58 -1.40
N SER A 145 0.52 2.41 -0.30
CA SER A 145 -0.06 2.23 1.03
C SER A 145 -0.95 3.43 1.41
N ILE A 146 -0.42 4.65 1.26
CA ILE A 146 -1.17 5.88 1.54
C ILE A 146 -2.40 5.99 0.62
N ALA A 147 -2.24 5.65 -0.67
CA ALA A 147 -3.31 5.71 -1.65
C ALA A 147 -4.42 4.66 -1.37
N GLY A 148 -4.05 3.46 -0.91
CA GLY A 148 -4.99 2.40 -0.52
C GLY A 148 -5.92 2.82 0.61
N ASP A 149 -5.38 3.36 1.70
CA ASP A 149 -6.17 3.88 2.81
C ASP A 149 -7.04 5.08 2.37
N LEU A 150 -6.53 5.98 1.51
CA LEU A 150 -7.36 7.07 0.95
C LEU A 150 -8.53 6.53 0.10
N TRP A 151 -8.28 5.51 -0.70
CA TRP A 151 -9.30 4.88 -1.54
C TRP A 151 -10.38 4.23 -0.69
N GLU A 152 -10.02 3.45 0.33
CA GLU A 152 -10.97 2.84 1.26
C GLU A 152 -11.76 3.91 2.02
N SER A 153 -11.09 4.95 2.52
CA SER A 153 -11.73 6.10 3.14
C SER A 153 -12.73 6.77 2.19
N MET A 154 -12.41 6.90 0.90
CA MET A 154 -13.30 7.41 -0.13
C MET A 154 -14.55 6.54 -0.29
N LEU A 155 -14.39 5.22 -0.38
CA LEU A 155 -15.51 4.28 -0.48
C LEU A 155 -16.47 4.43 0.71
N LYS A 156 -15.95 4.49 1.93
CA LYS A 156 -16.76 4.70 3.14
C LYS A 156 -17.57 5.99 3.09
N ARG A 157 -16.97 7.09 2.61
CA ARG A 157 -17.69 8.37 2.46
C ARG A 157 -18.78 8.33 1.39
N LEU A 158 -18.60 7.53 0.31
CA LEU A 158 -19.63 7.36 -0.73
C LEU A 158 -20.90 6.70 -0.19
N VAL A 159 -20.75 5.75 0.72
CA VAL A 159 -21.89 5.01 1.33
C VAL A 159 -22.38 5.69 2.62
N GLY A 160 -21.77 6.79 3.05
CA GLY A 160 -22.15 7.54 4.25
C GLY A 160 -21.77 6.85 5.57
N ILE A 161 -20.89 5.84 5.53
CA ILE A 161 -20.38 5.14 6.71
C ILE A 161 -18.96 5.65 7.07
N LYS A 162 -18.54 5.35 8.29
CA LYS A 162 -17.19 5.68 8.77
C LYS A 162 -16.32 4.43 8.90
N ASP A 163 -16.84 3.36 9.41
CA ASP A 163 -16.14 2.10 9.66
C ASP A 163 -16.79 1.01 8.80
N SER A 164 -15.97 0.08 8.26
CA SER A 164 -16.46 -0.95 7.34
C SER A 164 -17.36 -1.99 8.02
N SER A 165 -17.16 -2.23 9.32
CA SER A 165 -18.00 -3.09 10.17
C SER A 165 -17.70 -2.88 11.65
N ASN A 166 -18.50 -3.51 12.53
CA ASN A 166 -18.30 -3.54 13.98
C ASN A 166 -17.69 -4.88 14.46
N LEU A 167 -16.99 -5.61 13.59
CA LEU A 167 -16.46 -6.94 13.88
C LEU A 167 -15.38 -6.92 14.98
N LEU A 168 -14.60 -5.85 15.06
CA LEU A 168 -13.56 -5.68 16.06
C LEU A 168 -14.01 -4.62 17.08
N PRO A 169 -14.43 -4.98 18.32
CA PRO A 169 -14.87 -4.03 19.31
C PRO A 169 -13.83 -2.93 19.55
N GLY A 170 -14.21 -1.66 19.33
CA GLY A 170 -13.35 -0.50 19.50
C GLY A 170 -12.32 -0.25 18.39
N HIS A 171 -12.24 -1.12 17.36
CA HIS A 171 -11.23 -1.06 16.31
C HIS A 171 -11.79 -1.02 14.87
N GLY A 172 -13.12 -1.03 14.69
CA GLY A 172 -13.75 -1.02 13.36
C GLY A 172 -13.79 -2.40 12.69
N GLY A 173 -13.79 -2.42 11.37
CA GLY A 173 -13.81 -3.63 10.57
C GLY A 173 -12.42 -4.22 10.29
N PHE A 174 -12.39 -5.50 9.92
CA PHE A 174 -11.17 -6.16 9.45
C PHE A 174 -10.64 -5.48 8.17
N PHE A 175 -11.54 -5.05 7.28
CA PHE A 175 -11.20 -4.37 6.04
C PHE A 175 -10.48 -3.05 6.28
N ASP A 176 -10.87 -2.29 7.32
CA ASP A 176 -10.21 -1.05 7.76
C ASP A 176 -8.74 -1.24 8.19
N ARG A 177 -8.29 -2.49 8.33
CA ARG A 177 -6.91 -2.85 8.71
C ARG A 177 -6.06 -3.35 7.55
N MET A 178 -6.72 -3.76 6.47
CA MET A 178 -6.06 -4.32 5.30
C MET A 178 -6.08 -3.38 4.08
N ASP A 179 -6.76 -2.25 4.20
CA ASP A 179 -6.99 -1.26 3.13
C ASP A 179 -5.69 -0.80 2.45
N ALA A 180 -4.70 -0.41 3.24
CA ALA A 180 -3.40 0.01 2.76
C ALA A 180 -2.60 -1.15 2.11
N SER A 181 -2.83 -2.40 2.51
CA SER A 181 -2.15 -3.56 1.95
C SER A 181 -2.75 -4.03 0.62
N LEU A 182 -4.00 -3.68 0.31
CA LEU A 182 -4.68 -4.08 -0.92
C LEU A 182 -3.90 -3.72 -2.20
N PRO A 183 -3.38 -2.50 -2.38
CA PRO A 183 -2.56 -2.17 -3.54
C PRO A 183 -1.10 -2.62 -3.40
N VAL A 184 -0.58 -2.70 -2.18
CA VAL A 184 0.84 -3.01 -1.94
C VAL A 184 1.18 -4.46 -2.24
N LEU A 185 0.34 -5.42 -1.82
CA LEU A 185 0.58 -6.84 -2.06
C LEU A 185 0.67 -7.20 -3.55
N PRO A 186 -0.30 -6.79 -4.41
CA PRO A 186 -0.19 -7.04 -5.84
C PRO A 186 0.99 -6.35 -6.50
N ALA A 187 1.31 -5.12 -6.07
CA ALA A 187 2.47 -4.38 -6.58
C ALA A 187 3.77 -5.10 -6.26
N THR A 188 3.92 -5.57 -5.03
CA THR A 188 5.10 -6.34 -4.59
C THR A 188 5.25 -7.63 -5.39
N ALA A 189 4.17 -8.40 -5.56
CA ALA A 189 4.18 -9.61 -6.36
C ALA A 189 4.57 -9.33 -7.82
N PHE A 190 4.04 -8.25 -8.40
CA PHE A 190 4.41 -7.84 -9.76
C PHE A 190 5.89 -7.47 -9.89
N ILE A 191 6.43 -6.71 -8.94
CA ILE A 191 7.84 -6.30 -8.94
C ILE A 191 8.74 -7.52 -8.83
N MET A 192 8.44 -8.45 -7.94
CA MET A 192 9.21 -9.69 -7.80
C MET A 192 9.19 -10.52 -9.08
N LEU A 193 8.01 -10.70 -9.69
CA LEU A 193 7.89 -11.37 -10.99
C LEU A 193 8.70 -10.67 -12.08
N TRP A 194 8.66 -9.34 -12.13
CA TRP A 194 9.43 -8.55 -13.10
C TRP A 194 10.94 -8.74 -12.92
N ILE A 195 11.42 -8.70 -11.67
CA ILE A 195 12.84 -8.94 -11.37
C ILE A 195 13.23 -10.37 -11.78
N GLN A 196 12.42 -11.37 -11.48
CA GLN A 196 12.68 -12.76 -11.88
C GLN A 196 12.80 -12.91 -13.40
N LEU A 197 11.97 -12.18 -14.18
CA LEU A 197 11.99 -12.24 -15.65
C LEU A 197 13.22 -11.52 -16.27
N ILE A 198 13.82 -10.57 -15.56
CA ILE A 198 14.99 -9.83 -16.07
C ILE A 198 16.29 -10.52 -15.66
N VAL A 199 16.34 -11.13 -14.49
CA VAL A 199 17.56 -11.76 -13.93
C VAL A 199 17.75 -13.18 -14.45
N HIS A 200 16.69 -13.84 -14.92
CA HIS A 200 16.71 -15.18 -15.54
C HIS A 200 16.40 -15.12 -17.02
#